data_a582d5a4a8b2a7c6493dccfe58423994
#
_entry.id   a582d5a4a8b2a7c6493dccfe58423994
#
_cell.length_a   1.000
_cell.length_b   1.000
_cell.length_c   1.000
_cell.angle_alpha   90.00
_cell.angle_beta   90.00
_cell.angle_gamma   90.00
#
_symmetry.space_group_name_H-M   'P 1'
#
loop_
_entity.id
_entity.type
_entity.pdbx_description
1 polymer ?
#
loop_
_entity_poly.entity_id
_entity_poly.type
_entity_poly.pdbx_seq_one_letter_code
_entity_poly.pdbx_strand_id
1 'polypeptide(L)'
;VCIYTDEGDKITLMRERHMRVKTLHLEIDADEDATITTKKYTVNASEGVAYNTPSYQLGSEGGGCAAQMNANLAIKGNTKQDGTITSTGDQVAAGVSTAHHTHPGDSGGTTGEPQ
;
A
#
# COMPACT_ATOMS: atom_id res chain seq x y z
N VAL A 1 15.91 -32.93 -3.45
CA VAL A 1 14.86 -33.63 -2.69
C VAL A 1 13.53 -32.96 -3.00
N CYS A 2 12.54 -33.77 -3.24
CA CYS A 2 11.19 -33.30 -3.57
C CYS A 2 10.14 -34.08 -2.77
N ILE A 3 9.21 -33.36 -2.15
CA ILE A 3 8.01 -33.92 -1.55
C ILE A 3 6.85 -33.53 -2.45
N TYR A 4 6.06 -34.50 -2.89
CA TYR A 4 4.97 -34.20 -3.83
C TYR A 4 3.77 -35.10 -3.57
N THR A 5 2.60 -34.66 -4.08
CA THR A 5 1.37 -35.44 -4.11
C THR A 5 0.98 -35.76 -5.56
N ASP A 6 0.06 -36.69 -5.76
CA ASP A 6 -0.47 -37.01 -7.07
C ASP A 6 -1.29 -35.88 -7.69
N GLU A 7 -1.73 -34.93 -6.85
CA GLU A 7 -2.54 -33.79 -7.29
C GLU A 7 -1.70 -32.57 -7.75
N GLY A 8 -0.36 -32.69 -7.71
CA GLY A 8 0.53 -31.65 -8.22
C GLY A 8 1.14 -30.73 -7.17
N ASP A 9 0.90 -30.96 -5.89
CA ASP A 9 1.55 -30.20 -4.82
C ASP A 9 2.99 -30.63 -4.68
N LYS A 10 3.90 -29.68 -4.52
CA LYS A 10 5.34 -29.95 -4.45
C LYS A 10 6.06 -29.03 -3.45
N ILE A 11 6.95 -29.64 -2.68
CA ILE A 11 8.02 -28.94 -1.99
C ILE A 11 9.31 -29.46 -2.59
N THR A 12 10.08 -28.57 -3.23
CA THR A 12 11.28 -28.96 -3.97
C THR A 12 12.49 -28.25 -3.39
N LEU A 13 13.52 -29.01 -3.06
CA LEU A 13 14.83 -28.48 -2.71
C LEU A 13 15.71 -28.57 -3.96
N MET A 14 16.08 -27.41 -4.47
CA MET A 14 16.80 -27.24 -5.72
C MET A 14 18.28 -26.93 -5.46
N ARG A 15 19.08 -26.82 -6.52
CA ARG A 15 20.47 -26.42 -6.42
C ARG A 15 20.58 -24.96 -5.96
N GLU A 16 21.75 -24.59 -5.47
CA GLU A 16 22.07 -23.23 -5.03
C GLU A 16 21.19 -22.73 -3.87
N ARG A 17 20.82 -23.65 -2.97
CA ARG A 17 20.04 -23.32 -1.76
C ARG A 17 18.66 -22.72 -2.10
N HIS A 18 18.01 -23.25 -3.12
CA HIS A 18 16.72 -22.78 -3.58
C HIS A 18 15.63 -23.77 -3.16
N MET A 19 14.60 -23.26 -2.47
CA MET A 19 13.41 -24.02 -2.09
C MET A 19 12.21 -23.47 -2.82
N ARG A 20 11.38 -24.35 -3.35
CA ARG A 20 10.15 -23.98 -4.03
C ARG A 20 8.97 -24.75 -3.47
N VAL A 21 7.88 -24.05 -3.16
CA VAL A 21 6.60 -24.66 -2.78
C VAL A 21 5.59 -24.36 -3.88
N LYS A 22 4.95 -25.41 -4.39
CA LYS A 22 3.89 -25.29 -5.39
C LYS A 22 2.68 -26.05 -4.92
N THR A 23 1.54 -25.36 -4.83
CA THR A 23 0.28 -25.95 -4.39
C THR A 23 -0.88 -25.14 -4.95
N LEU A 24 -2.08 -25.69 -4.90
CA LEU A 24 -3.31 -24.98 -5.27
C LEU A 24 -3.71 -23.98 -4.19
N HIS A 25 -3.61 -24.38 -2.92
CA HIS A 25 -3.93 -23.53 -1.76
C HIS A 25 -2.84 -23.67 -0.72
N LEU A 26 -2.27 -22.58 -0.29
CA LEU A 26 -1.28 -22.53 0.79
C LEU A 26 -1.86 -21.78 1.98
N GLU A 27 -1.89 -22.43 3.14
CA GLU A 27 -2.26 -21.82 4.42
C GLU A 27 -1.12 -21.94 5.40
N ILE A 28 -0.81 -20.85 6.09
CA ILE A 28 0.18 -20.83 7.16
C ILE A 28 -0.51 -20.26 8.39
N ASP A 29 -0.74 -21.11 9.38
CA ASP A 29 -1.33 -20.72 10.66
C ASP A 29 -0.26 -20.81 11.74
N ALA A 30 0.07 -19.69 12.34
CA ALA A 30 1.00 -19.62 13.46
C ALA A 30 0.30 -18.96 14.64
N ASP A 31 0.33 -19.59 15.81
CA ASP A 31 -0.43 -19.12 16.97
C ASP A 31 0.08 -17.78 17.50
N GLU A 32 1.36 -17.50 17.38
CA GLU A 32 1.95 -16.28 17.94
C GLU A 32 2.46 -15.32 16.86
N ASP A 33 3.33 -15.77 15.98
CA ASP A 33 3.91 -14.92 14.97
C ASP A 33 4.40 -15.67 13.73
N ALA A 34 4.56 -14.95 12.64
CA ALA A 34 5.24 -15.41 11.43
C ALA A 34 6.15 -14.28 10.96
N THR A 35 7.42 -14.58 10.75
CA THR A 35 8.43 -13.59 10.37
C THR A 35 9.11 -13.99 9.08
N ILE A 36 9.18 -13.06 8.13
CA ILE A 36 9.94 -13.22 6.89
C ILE A 36 11.05 -12.17 6.88
N THR A 37 12.29 -12.61 6.94
CA THR A 37 13.46 -11.72 6.90
C THR A 37 14.22 -11.96 5.61
N THR A 38 14.30 -10.95 4.76
CA THR A 38 14.88 -11.08 3.42
C THR A 38 15.38 -9.73 2.91
N LYS A 39 16.24 -9.74 1.91
CA LYS A 39 16.65 -8.53 1.21
C LYS A 39 15.56 -7.98 0.29
N LYS A 40 14.78 -8.86 -0.31
CA LYS A 40 13.72 -8.49 -1.24
C LYS A 40 12.53 -9.42 -1.05
N TYR A 41 11.36 -8.83 -0.86
CA TYR A 41 10.10 -9.55 -0.71
C TYR A 41 9.15 -9.10 -1.82
N THR A 42 8.65 -10.06 -2.61
CA THR A 42 7.76 -9.78 -3.74
C THR A 42 6.47 -10.59 -3.59
N VAL A 43 5.35 -9.93 -3.74
CA VAL A 43 4.04 -10.58 -3.80
C VAL A 43 3.42 -10.31 -5.16
N ASN A 44 3.10 -11.38 -5.90
CA ASN A 44 2.43 -11.31 -7.17
C ASN A 44 1.04 -11.95 -7.02
N ALA A 45 0.01 -11.13 -6.93
CA ALA A 45 -1.37 -11.57 -6.76
C ALA A 45 -2.21 -10.97 -7.88
N SER A 46 -2.80 -11.80 -8.73
CA SER A 46 -3.54 -11.34 -9.92
C SER A 46 -4.92 -10.77 -9.58
N GLU A 47 -5.48 -11.11 -8.42
CA GLU A 47 -6.83 -10.69 -8.04
C GLU A 47 -6.85 -9.72 -6.86
N GLY A 48 -5.92 -9.85 -5.93
CA GLY A 48 -5.87 -8.91 -4.81
C GLY A 48 -4.96 -9.35 -3.68
N VAL A 49 -4.66 -8.41 -2.81
CA VAL A 49 -3.96 -8.63 -1.54
C VAL A 49 -4.76 -7.95 -0.45
N ALA A 50 -5.03 -8.66 0.64
CA ALA A 50 -5.73 -8.12 1.79
C ALA A 50 -4.86 -8.23 3.05
N TYR A 51 -4.76 -7.13 3.79
CA TYR A 51 -4.16 -7.10 5.12
C TYR A 51 -5.27 -6.79 6.13
N ASN A 52 -5.69 -7.78 6.89
CA ASN A 52 -6.72 -7.64 7.91
C ASN A 52 -6.03 -7.50 9.26
N THR A 53 -5.81 -6.28 9.70
CA THR A 53 -5.01 -5.99 10.88
C THR A 53 -5.49 -4.71 11.56
N PRO A 54 -5.46 -4.62 12.91
CA PRO A 54 -5.72 -3.37 13.59
C PRO A 54 -4.60 -2.33 13.47
N SER A 55 -3.41 -2.74 13.06
CA SER A 55 -2.26 -1.85 12.91
C SER A 55 -1.40 -2.29 11.73
N TYR A 56 -1.01 -1.34 10.90
CA TYR A 56 -0.15 -1.58 9.75
C TYR A 56 0.94 -0.52 9.70
N GLN A 57 2.20 -0.95 9.64
CA GLN A 57 3.35 -0.06 9.55
C GLN A 57 4.13 -0.34 8.28
N LEU A 58 4.44 0.70 7.53
CA LEU A 58 5.32 0.66 6.37
C LEU A 58 6.54 1.53 6.65
N GLY A 59 7.72 0.94 6.63
CA GLY A 59 8.95 1.58 7.06
C GLY A 59 9.30 1.25 8.51
N SER A 60 10.41 1.76 9.01
CA SER A 60 10.84 1.58 10.39
C SER A 60 10.51 2.80 11.25
N GLU A 61 10.46 2.63 12.57
CA GLU A 61 10.22 3.75 13.49
C GLU A 61 11.28 4.84 13.41
N GLY A 62 12.53 4.46 13.18
CA GLY A 62 13.66 5.39 13.11
C GLY A 62 13.98 5.91 11.71
N GLY A 63 13.25 5.47 10.70
CA GLY A 63 13.46 5.90 9.33
C GLY A 63 12.31 5.47 8.45
N GLY A 64 12.04 6.24 7.40
CA GLY A 64 10.99 5.94 6.46
C GLY A 64 11.46 4.99 5.37
N CYS A 65 10.55 4.64 4.49
CA CYS A 65 10.84 3.97 3.24
C CYS A 65 10.36 4.82 2.07
N ALA A 66 10.89 4.58 0.89
CA ALA A 66 10.31 5.12 -0.33
C ALA A 66 9.13 4.22 -0.72
N ALA A 67 7.94 4.76 -0.69
CA ALA A 67 6.73 4.03 -1.06
C ALA A 67 6.15 4.63 -2.34
N GLN A 68 5.86 3.79 -3.31
CA GLN A 68 5.19 4.19 -4.54
C GLN A 68 3.88 3.43 -4.66
N MET A 69 2.80 4.15 -4.97
CA MET A 69 1.49 3.56 -5.12
C MET A 69 0.86 4.05 -6.42
N ASN A 70 0.70 3.16 -7.38
CA ASN A 70 -0.03 3.43 -8.61
C ASN A 70 -1.46 2.92 -8.41
N ALA A 71 -2.30 3.74 -7.81
CA ALA A 71 -3.62 3.30 -7.38
C ALA A 71 -4.55 4.49 -7.15
N ASN A 72 -5.84 4.21 -7.19
CA ASN A 72 -6.84 5.09 -6.61
C ASN A 72 -6.95 4.73 -5.13
N LEU A 73 -6.67 5.67 -4.26
CA LEU A 73 -6.62 5.43 -2.81
C LEU A 73 -7.88 6.00 -2.16
N ALA A 74 -8.62 5.15 -1.45
CA ALA A 74 -9.74 5.56 -0.61
C ALA A 74 -9.38 5.36 0.86
N ILE A 75 -9.48 6.42 1.66
CA ILE A 75 -9.21 6.39 3.09
C ILE A 75 -10.50 6.77 3.83
N LYS A 76 -10.98 5.89 4.70
CA LYS A 76 -12.05 6.21 5.65
C LYS A 76 -11.40 6.50 6.99
N GLY A 77 -11.36 7.76 7.35
CA GLY A 77 -10.71 8.21 8.58
C GLY A 77 -9.86 9.43 8.36
N ASN A 78 -9.11 9.79 9.37
CA ASN A 78 -8.26 10.97 9.34
C ASN A 78 -6.89 10.63 8.75
N THR A 79 -6.33 11.58 8.00
CA THR A 79 -4.97 11.50 7.49
C THR A 79 -4.13 12.60 8.13
N LYS A 80 -3.00 12.22 8.72
CA LYS A 80 -2.00 13.17 9.21
C LYS A 80 -0.74 12.98 8.38
N GLN A 81 -0.20 14.09 7.87
CA GLN A 81 1.03 14.09 7.10
C GLN A 81 1.99 15.12 7.67
N ASP A 82 3.21 14.70 7.92
CA ASP A 82 4.32 15.59 8.25
C ASP A 82 5.17 15.74 6.98
N GLY A 83 5.09 16.89 6.35
CA GLY A 83 5.79 17.16 5.10
C GLY A 83 4.89 17.82 4.07
N THR A 84 5.32 17.81 2.84
CA THR A 84 4.67 18.52 1.74
C THR A 84 3.85 17.58 0.89
N ILE A 85 2.67 18.02 0.48
CA ILE A 85 1.84 17.35 -0.52
C ILE A 85 1.98 18.13 -1.83
N THR A 86 2.42 17.46 -2.89
CA THR A 86 2.45 18.01 -4.24
C THR A 86 1.42 17.28 -5.09
N SER A 87 0.51 18.02 -5.69
CA SER A 87 -0.52 17.49 -6.57
C SER A 87 -0.42 18.16 -7.94
N THR A 88 -0.50 17.39 -9.03
CA THR A 88 -0.57 17.93 -10.39
C THR A 88 -2.01 18.25 -10.80
N GLY A 89 -2.99 17.73 -10.07
CA GLY A 89 -4.39 18.03 -10.24
C GLY A 89 -4.93 18.91 -9.12
N ASP A 90 -6.20 19.23 -9.20
CA ASP A 90 -6.88 20.01 -8.16
C ASP A 90 -7.14 19.16 -6.92
N GLN A 91 -7.17 19.80 -5.77
CA GLN A 91 -7.61 19.23 -4.50
C GLN A 91 -8.94 19.87 -4.12
N VAL A 92 -9.94 19.05 -3.79
CA VAL A 92 -11.27 19.52 -3.43
C VAL A 92 -11.57 19.11 -2.01
N ALA A 93 -11.91 20.08 -1.16
CA ALA A 93 -12.31 19.85 0.22
C ALA A 93 -13.72 20.42 0.43
N ALA A 94 -14.68 19.57 0.80
CA ALA A 94 -16.09 19.97 1.03
C ALA A 94 -16.67 20.76 -0.15
N GLY A 95 -16.33 20.38 -1.39
CA GLY A 95 -16.79 21.05 -2.60
C GLY A 95 -16.00 22.30 -2.99
N VAL A 96 -14.97 22.66 -2.24
CA VAL A 96 -14.14 23.85 -2.52
C VAL A 96 -12.82 23.41 -3.14
N SER A 97 -12.54 23.92 -4.34
CA SER A 97 -11.29 23.69 -5.07
C SER A 97 -10.15 24.51 -4.45
N THR A 98 -8.97 23.90 -4.28
CA THR A 98 -7.81 24.66 -3.84
C THR A 98 -7.22 25.52 -4.96
N ALA A 99 -7.35 25.08 -6.21
CA ALA A 99 -6.79 25.78 -7.36
C ALA A 99 -7.71 26.88 -7.89
N HIS A 100 -9.03 26.73 -7.74
CA HIS A 100 -9.99 27.57 -8.45
C HIS A 100 -11.02 28.29 -7.57
N HIS A 101 -10.90 28.22 -6.24
CA HIS A 101 -11.84 28.91 -5.36
C HIS A 101 -11.61 30.42 -5.35
N THR A 102 -12.66 31.15 -5.07
CA THR A 102 -12.64 32.61 -4.93
C THR A 102 -13.23 33.02 -3.59
N HIS A 103 -13.00 34.26 -3.20
CA HIS A 103 -13.56 34.84 -1.97
C HIS A 103 -14.43 36.05 -2.28
N PRO A 104 -15.52 36.29 -1.51
CA PRO A 104 -16.26 37.54 -1.66
C PRO A 104 -15.36 38.73 -1.30
N GLY A 105 -15.39 39.77 -2.10
CA GLY A 105 -14.66 41.02 -1.81
C GLY A 105 -15.47 41.96 -0.90
N ASP A 106 -14.81 43.01 -0.39
CA ASP A 106 -15.40 43.97 0.57
C ASP A 106 -16.58 44.76 0.00
N SER A 107 -16.66 44.92 -1.30
CA SER A 107 -17.69 45.71 -1.98
C SER A 107 -18.68 44.87 -2.80
N GLY A 108 -18.84 43.61 -2.45
CA GLY A 108 -19.74 42.66 -3.13
C GLY A 108 -19.15 41.98 -4.34
N GLY A 109 -17.91 42.28 -4.70
CA GLY A 109 -17.17 41.54 -5.74
C GLY A 109 -16.56 40.28 -5.22
N THR A 110 -15.84 39.53 -6.04
CA THR A 110 -15.07 38.35 -5.67
C THR A 110 -13.59 38.54 -5.99
N THR A 111 -12.74 37.82 -5.26
CA THR A 111 -11.31 37.77 -5.57
C THR A 111 -11.06 36.87 -6.77
N GLY A 112 -9.87 36.93 -7.36
CA GLY A 112 -9.42 35.94 -8.32
C GLY A 112 -9.11 34.59 -7.69
N GLU A 113 -8.75 33.64 -8.50
CA GLU A 113 -8.29 32.33 -8.05
C GLU A 113 -6.92 32.42 -7.34
N PRO A 114 -6.57 31.43 -6.51
CA PRO A 114 -5.23 31.38 -5.92
C PRO A 114 -4.14 31.30 -6.98
N GLN A 115 -3.02 31.95 -6.71
CA GLN A 115 -1.87 32.01 -7.61
C GLN A 115 -0.81 30.96 -7.23
#